data_350d4c35496319f909ebceb5c4f6ea20
#
_entry.id   350d4c35496319f909ebceb5c4f6ea20
#
_cell.length_a   1.000
_cell.length_b   1.000
_cell.length_c   1.000
_cell.angle_alpha   90.00
_cell.angle_beta   90.00
_cell.angle_gamma   90.00
#
_symmetry.space_group_name_H-M   'P 1'
#
loop_
_entity.id
_entity.type
_entity.pdbx_description
1 polymer ?
#
loop_
_entity_poly.entity_id
_entity_poly.type
_entity_poly.pdbx_seq_one_letter_code
_entity_poly.pdbx_strand_id
1 'polypeptide(L)'
;MKKTMGDFYVPWVKPLKMYISNHIELAWKKPSLHRMMSNENPIPPSAKVLKTIEKYSKIANRYPDQGLVIRGKLAKMNGLKGPENVVLGNGSSEIFDMIYRVFLEPGDEVIQQTPCFGIYKLRCDLYGGKVVSVPMEYKDHKMIYDPDGIIKAVTGKTKVIVIANPNNPTGNFMDEKEFVKIAELGIPFIIDEAYIEYAGLKKSLVKLVKKYKNVIVTRTMSKAYGLAGLRFGYLLADSEVASKISATLLPWNVGTITMWAALTGLEDQKGLAQRVKFNNDQAAFIEKEMGKIPGIIIFPTRANYVLFDAGATGKKSEDILAYAQKKGIILRGEKAKHGSDGWFRVTIGSKEENKLFLKVMKEFFGKK
;
A
#
# COMPACT_ATOMS: atom_id res chain seq x y z
N MET A 1 -46.50 0.81 -8.67
CA MET A 1 -45.68 1.65 -7.71
C MET A 1 -44.70 2.50 -8.50
N LYS A 2 -44.55 3.77 -8.15
CA LYS A 2 -43.61 4.69 -8.81
C LYS A 2 -42.18 4.28 -8.36
N LYS A 3 -41.29 3.93 -9.32
CA LYS A 3 -39.89 3.57 -9.02
C LYS A 3 -39.14 4.77 -8.45
N THR A 4 -38.29 4.52 -7.47
CA THR A 4 -37.34 5.48 -6.89
C THR A 4 -35.97 5.31 -7.53
N MET A 5 -35.06 6.27 -7.42
CA MET A 5 -33.68 6.11 -7.90
C MET A 5 -32.97 4.90 -7.28
N GLY A 6 -33.33 4.52 -6.05
CA GLY A 6 -32.81 3.33 -5.38
C GLY A 6 -33.09 2.02 -6.11
N ASP A 7 -34.15 1.96 -6.92
CA ASP A 7 -34.51 0.75 -7.69
C ASP A 7 -33.61 0.53 -8.92
N PHE A 8 -32.85 1.57 -9.34
CA PHE A 8 -31.96 1.53 -10.49
C PHE A 8 -30.50 1.27 -10.14
N TYR A 9 -30.10 1.40 -8.85
CA TYR A 9 -28.74 1.06 -8.46
C TYR A 9 -28.52 -0.44 -8.50
N VAL A 10 -27.35 -0.86 -8.98
CA VAL A 10 -26.96 -2.27 -8.90
C VAL A 10 -26.87 -2.73 -7.44
N PRO A 11 -27.29 -3.98 -7.11
CA PRO A 11 -27.46 -4.41 -5.72
C PRO A 11 -26.21 -4.24 -4.86
N TRP A 12 -25.04 -4.54 -5.39
CA TRP A 12 -23.77 -4.49 -4.63
C TRP A 12 -23.23 -3.07 -4.42
N VAL A 13 -23.72 -2.06 -5.16
CA VAL A 13 -23.35 -0.65 -4.96
C VAL A 13 -24.21 0.00 -3.85
N LYS A 14 -25.45 -0.45 -3.67
CA LYS A 14 -26.39 0.13 -2.65
C LYS A 14 -25.78 0.22 -1.23
N PRO A 15 -25.08 -0.79 -0.70
CA PRO A 15 -24.50 -0.72 0.64
C PRO A 15 -23.18 0.04 0.74
N LEU A 16 -22.55 0.40 -0.40
CA LEU A 16 -21.25 1.05 -0.40
C LEU A 16 -21.31 2.45 0.21
N LYS A 17 -20.29 2.76 0.99
CA LYS A 17 -20.08 4.09 1.55
C LYS A 17 -18.81 4.70 0.96
N MET A 18 -18.81 6.02 0.84
CA MET A 18 -17.61 6.75 0.43
C MET A 18 -16.44 6.41 1.37
N TYR A 19 -15.28 6.15 0.78
CA TYR A 19 -14.05 6.02 1.56
C TYR A 19 -13.67 7.37 2.17
N ILE A 20 -13.86 7.50 3.48
CA ILE A 20 -13.54 8.72 4.23
C ILE A 20 -12.28 8.48 5.04
N SER A 21 -11.36 9.43 4.98
CA SER A 21 -10.11 9.42 5.73
C SER A 21 -10.06 10.61 6.69
N ASN A 22 -10.83 10.53 7.79
CA ASN A 22 -10.97 11.62 8.78
C ASN A 22 -9.63 12.18 9.26
N HIS A 23 -8.61 11.34 9.38
CA HIS A 23 -7.27 11.77 9.79
C HIS A 23 -6.54 12.58 8.69
N ILE A 24 -6.78 12.31 7.40
CA ILE A 24 -6.27 13.14 6.30
C ILE A 24 -6.97 14.50 6.31
N GLU A 25 -8.30 14.52 6.44
CA GLU A 25 -9.05 15.79 6.55
C GLU A 25 -8.60 16.61 7.75
N LEU A 26 -8.40 15.95 8.91
CA LEU A 26 -7.87 16.61 10.10
C LEU A 26 -6.50 17.24 9.85
N ALA A 27 -5.60 16.52 9.18
CA ALA A 27 -4.26 17.00 8.87
C ALA A 27 -4.27 18.22 7.92
N TRP A 28 -5.24 18.29 7.00
CA TRP A 28 -5.42 19.47 6.15
C TRP A 28 -6.07 20.63 6.89
N LYS A 29 -7.03 20.39 7.77
CA LYS A 29 -7.67 21.40 8.61
C LYS A 29 -6.74 21.98 9.69
N LYS A 30 -5.75 21.17 10.16
CA LYS A 30 -4.79 21.55 11.20
C LYS A 30 -3.35 21.24 10.75
N PRO A 31 -2.75 22.08 9.90
CA PRO A 31 -1.42 21.82 9.31
C PRO A 31 -0.28 21.77 10.34
N SER A 32 -0.49 22.28 11.57
CA SER A 32 0.47 22.19 12.67
C SER A 32 0.61 20.80 13.27
N LEU A 33 -0.30 19.87 12.96
CA LEU A 33 -0.22 18.49 13.44
C LEU A 33 0.76 17.67 12.60
N HIS A 34 1.61 16.92 13.27
CA HIS A 34 2.56 16.00 12.62
C HIS A 34 1.84 14.78 12.03
N ARG A 35 2.02 14.55 10.73
CA ARG A 35 1.29 13.55 9.93
C ARG A 35 1.96 12.19 9.97
N MET A 36 1.82 11.44 11.05
CA MET A 36 2.44 10.13 11.22
C MET A 36 1.44 8.95 11.06
N MET A 37 0.45 9.06 10.14
CA MET A 37 -0.68 8.11 10.03
C MET A 37 -0.86 7.45 8.65
N SER A 38 -0.37 8.05 7.56
CA SER A 38 -0.73 7.64 6.18
C SER A 38 0.42 7.04 5.38
N ASN A 39 1.52 6.70 6.03
CA ASN A 39 2.71 6.13 5.38
C ASN A 39 3.22 7.05 4.26
N GLU A 40 3.18 8.36 4.48
CA GLU A 40 3.78 9.36 3.60
C GLU A 40 5.29 9.43 3.86
N ASN A 41 6.06 9.88 2.88
CA ASN A 41 7.50 10.08 3.05
C ASN A 41 7.74 11.47 3.65
N PRO A 42 8.49 11.62 4.75
CA PRO A 42 8.75 12.93 5.34
C PRO A 42 9.72 13.77 4.51
N ILE A 43 10.47 13.15 3.60
CA ILE A 43 11.42 13.84 2.72
C ILE A 43 10.70 14.27 1.44
N PRO A 44 10.67 15.59 1.13
CA PRO A 44 10.00 16.09 -0.06
C PRO A 44 10.64 15.56 -1.37
N PRO A 45 9.97 15.69 -2.53
CA PRO A 45 10.54 15.37 -3.82
C PRO A 45 11.87 16.09 -4.05
N SER A 46 12.80 15.46 -4.78
CA SER A 46 14.10 16.08 -5.07
C SER A 46 13.94 17.32 -5.94
N ALA A 47 14.94 18.22 -5.89
CA ALA A 47 14.96 19.45 -6.71
C ALA A 47 14.81 19.13 -8.22
N LYS A 48 15.32 17.98 -8.68
CA LYS A 48 15.14 17.54 -10.08
C LYS A 48 13.67 17.26 -10.40
N VAL A 49 12.97 16.56 -9.50
CA VAL A 49 11.54 16.26 -9.67
C VAL A 49 10.72 17.56 -9.63
N LEU A 50 11.01 18.47 -8.70
CA LEU A 50 10.31 19.77 -8.61
C LEU A 50 10.49 20.60 -9.88
N LYS A 51 11.71 20.70 -10.43
CA LYS A 51 11.97 21.36 -11.72
C LYS A 51 11.22 20.70 -12.87
N THR A 52 11.09 19.39 -12.85
CA THR A 52 10.30 18.66 -13.86
C THR A 52 8.82 19.00 -13.76
N ILE A 53 8.25 19.05 -12.55
CA ILE A 53 6.87 19.47 -12.32
C ILE A 53 6.63 20.88 -12.87
N GLU A 54 7.49 21.82 -12.54
CA GLU A 54 7.43 23.21 -13.04
C GLU A 54 7.52 23.26 -14.57
N LYS A 55 8.46 22.53 -15.17
CA LYS A 55 8.60 22.48 -16.64
C LYS A 55 7.32 22.01 -17.32
N TYR A 56 6.75 20.89 -16.87
CA TYR A 56 5.61 20.28 -17.53
C TYR A 56 4.26 20.87 -17.12
N SER A 57 4.19 21.68 -16.06
CA SER A 57 3.00 22.49 -15.77
C SER A 57 2.70 23.53 -16.86
N LYS A 58 3.74 24.00 -17.57
CA LYS A 58 3.61 24.98 -18.67
C LYS A 58 2.89 24.42 -19.91
N ILE A 59 2.73 23.10 -20.01
CA ILE A 59 2.02 22.43 -21.11
C ILE A 59 0.83 21.61 -20.63
N ALA A 60 0.28 21.97 -19.46
CA ALA A 60 -0.88 21.27 -18.86
C ALA A 60 -2.15 21.33 -19.74
N ASN A 61 -2.19 22.18 -20.77
CA ASN A 61 -3.25 22.27 -21.78
C ASN A 61 -3.13 21.19 -22.87
N ARG A 62 -2.18 20.23 -22.79
CA ARG A 62 -1.98 19.15 -23.75
C ARG A 62 -2.26 17.81 -23.12
N TYR A 63 -2.90 16.91 -23.89
CA TYR A 63 -3.06 15.51 -23.48
C TYR A 63 -1.71 14.79 -23.37
N PRO A 64 -1.58 13.82 -22.45
CA PRO A 64 -0.38 12.99 -22.32
C PRO A 64 -0.21 11.97 -23.48
N ASP A 65 1.01 11.42 -23.60
CA ASP A 65 1.42 10.45 -24.62
C ASP A 65 1.08 8.99 -24.28
N GLN A 66 0.18 8.72 -23.35
CA GLN A 66 -0.12 7.39 -22.81
C GLN A 66 1.07 6.72 -22.10
N GLY A 67 2.14 7.44 -21.82
CA GLY A 67 3.25 6.99 -21.00
C GLY A 67 4.21 6.00 -21.65
N LEU A 68 4.36 6.00 -22.99
CA LEU A 68 5.24 5.06 -23.68
C LEU A 68 6.68 5.10 -23.15
N VAL A 69 7.23 6.30 -22.91
CA VAL A 69 8.58 6.49 -22.41
C VAL A 69 8.76 5.89 -21.01
N ILE A 70 7.86 6.21 -20.08
CA ILE A 70 7.96 5.72 -18.70
C ILE A 70 7.66 4.22 -18.60
N ARG A 71 6.73 3.69 -19.40
CA ARG A 71 6.44 2.26 -19.48
C ARG A 71 7.67 1.49 -20.00
N GLY A 72 8.33 1.97 -21.04
CA GLY A 72 9.58 1.38 -21.54
C GLY A 72 10.70 1.41 -20.49
N LYS A 73 10.85 2.52 -19.75
CA LYS A 73 11.80 2.63 -18.64
C LYS A 73 11.51 1.62 -17.53
N LEU A 74 10.25 1.50 -17.11
CA LEU A 74 9.82 0.55 -16.08
C LEU A 74 10.03 -0.90 -16.51
N ALA A 75 9.69 -1.25 -17.76
CA ALA A 75 9.95 -2.58 -18.30
C ALA A 75 11.45 -2.93 -18.28
N LYS A 76 12.29 -2.03 -18.78
CA LYS A 76 13.76 -2.21 -18.77
C LYS A 76 14.32 -2.37 -17.37
N MET A 77 13.92 -1.53 -16.40
CA MET A 77 14.40 -1.60 -15.01
C MET A 77 14.02 -2.92 -14.31
N ASN A 78 12.93 -3.55 -14.74
CA ASN A 78 12.43 -4.81 -14.18
C ASN A 78 12.79 -6.03 -15.06
N GLY A 79 13.58 -5.84 -16.12
CA GLY A 79 14.03 -6.90 -17.03
C GLY A 79 12.88 -7.56 -17.81
N LEU A 80 11.79 -6.83 -18.07
CA LEU A 80 10.66 -7.27 -18.90
C LEU A 80 10.91 -6.94 -20.37
N LYS A 81 10.14 -7.55 -21.28
CA LYS A 81 10.36 -7.45 -22.73
C LYS A 81 10.18 -6.03 -23.27
N GLY A 82 9.11 -5.35 -22.85
CA GLY A 82 8.81 -4.01 -23.34
C GLY A 82 7.67 -3.31 -22.59
N PRO A 83 7.27 -2.12 -23.08
CA PRO A 83 6.22 -1.32 -22.48
C PRO A 83 4.85 -2.03 -22.43
N GLU A 84 4.63 -3.05 -23.25
CA GLU A 84 3.42 -3.89 -23.26
C GLU A 84 3.24 -4.70 -21.98
N ASN A 85 4.29 -4.86 -21.18
CA ASN A 85 4.21 -5.53 -19.87
C ASN A 85 3.81 -4.59 -18.72
N VAL A 86 3.58 -3.31 -19.00
CA VAL A 86 3.38 -2.26 -17.98
C VAL A 86 2.07 -1.53 -18.19
N VAL A 87 1.26 -1.42 -17.12
CA VAL A 87 0.06 -0.60 -17.11
C VAL A 87 0.20 0.48 -16.04
N LEU A 88 -0.14 1.72 -16.38
CA LEU A 88 -0.06 2.87 -15.48
C LEU A 88 -1.41 3.16 -14.84
N GLY A 89 -1.41 3.73 -13.62
CA GLY A 89 -2.63 4.14 -12.95
C GLY A 89 -2.42 5.31 -11.97
N ASN A 90 -3.51 5.94 -11.58
CA ASN A 90 -3.54 7.00 -10.56
C ASN A 90 -3.31 6.43 -9.14
N GLY A 91 -2.07 6.02 -8.88
CA GLY A 91 -1.69 5.21 -7.72
C GLY A 91 -2.12 3.76 -7.86
N SER A 92 -1.62 2.90 -6.96
CA SER A 92 -1.98 1.47 -6.97
C SER A 92 -3.49 1.24 -6.74
N SER A 93 -4.21 2.19 -6.17
CA SER A 93 -5.67 2.05 -5.95
C SER A 93 -6.45 1.93 -7.26
N GLU A 94 -6.10 2.70 -8.31
CA GLU A 94 -6.69 2.54 -9.63
C GLU A 94 -6.23 1.23 -10.30
N ILE A 95 -5.01 0.80 -10.05
CA ILE A 95 -4.51 -0.49 -10.54
C ILE A 95 -5.38 -1.65 -10.03
N PHE A 96 -5.73 -1.68 -8.74
CA PHE A 96 -6.65 -2.69 -8.19
C PHE A 96 -8.04 -2.62 -8.82
N ASP A 97 -8.54 -1.42 -9.06
CA ASP A 97 -9.83 -1.22 -9.72
C ASP A 97 -9.82 -1.84 -11.13
N MET A 98 -8.79 -1.57 -11.92
CA MET A 98 -8.64 -2.11 -13.28
C MET A 98 -8.50 -3.63 -13.29
N ILE A 99 -7.72 -4.21 -12.37
CA ILE A 99 -7.54 -5.66 -12.27
C ILE A 99 -8.89 -6.32 -11.96
N TYR A 100 -9.62 -5.83 -10.95
CA TYR A 100 -10.89 -6.43 -10.57
C TYR A 100 -11.97 -6.27 -11.64
N ARG A 101 -11.96 -5.16 -12.38
CA ARG A 101 -12.84 -4.95 -13.55
C ARG A 101 -12.66 -6.02 -14.63
N VAL A 102 -11.44 -6.55 -14.78
CA VAL A 102 -11.13 -7.58 -15.78
C VAL A 102 -11.47 -8.99 -15.28
N PHE A 103 -11.27 -9.27 -13.99
CA PHE A 103 -11.31 -10.62 -13.48
C PHE A 103 -12.55 -11.00 -12.66
N LEU A 104 -13.36 -10.00 -12.21
CA LEU A 104 -14.48 -10.28 -11.31
C LEU A 104 -15.84 -10.09 -11.98
N GLU A 105 -16.70 -11.05 -11.76
CA GLU A 105 -18.14 -10.97 -11.89
C GLU A 105 -18.80 -10.95 -10.49
N PRO A 106 -20.05 -10.49 -10.37
CA PRO A 106 -20.77 -10.53 -9.09
C PRO A 106 -20.87 -11.97 -8.53
N GLY A 107 -20.41 -12.11 -7.30
CA GLY A 107 -20.38 -13.41 -6.61
C GLY A 107 -19.06 -14.16 -6.67
N ASP A 108 -18.11 -13.72 -7.51
CA ASP A 108 -16.76 -14.26 -7.55
C ASP A 108 -15.98 -13.96 -6.28
N GLU A 109 -14.95 -14.74 -6.00
CA GLU A 109 -14.17 -14.65 -4.77
C GLU A 109 -12.78 -14.08 -4.98
N VAL A 110 -12.38 -13.19 -4.06
CA VAL A 110 -11.03 -12.68 -3.91
C VAL A 110 -10.45 -13.15 -2.60
N ILE A 111 -9.38 -13.95 -2.64
CA ILE A 111 -8.66 -14.37 -1.44
C ILE A 111 -7.63 -13.31 -1.06
N GLN A 112 -7.62 -12.93 0.22
CA GLN A 112 -6.62 -12.05 0.81
C GLN A 112 -6.14 -12.57 2.16
N GLN A 113 -4.88 -12.33 2.49
CA GLN A 113 -4.37 -12.58 3.83
C GLN A 113 -4.68 -11.39 4.74
N THR A 114 -5.13 -11.63 5.97
CA THR A 114 -5.48 -10.56 6.90
C THR A 114 -4.66 -10.60 8.20
N PRO A 115 -4.34 -9.43 8.80
CA PRO A 115 -4.75 -8.09 8.40
C PRO A 115 -4.03 -7.60 7.15
N CYS A 116 -4.68 -6.78 6.32
CA CYS A 116 -4.12 -6.25 5.08
C CYS A 116 -4.70 -4.88 4.73
N PHE A 117 -4.24 -4.31 3.63
CA PHE A 117 -4.72 -3.02 3.14
C PHE A 117 -6.19 -3.10 2.70
N GLY A 118 -7.05 -2.26 3.31
CA GLY A 118 -8.50 -2.32 3.11
C GLY A 118 -9.00 -2.02 1.70
N ILE A 119 -8.14 -1.50 0.80
CA ILE A 119 -8.51 -1.20 -0.58
C ILE A 119 -8.87 -2.48 -1.36
N TYR A 120 -8.28 -3.62 -1.03
CA TYR A 120 -8.55 -4.87 -1.72
C TYR A 120 -10.02 -5.25 -1.57
N LYS A 121 -10.52 -5.22 -0.32
CA LYS A 121 -11.94 -5.46 -0.05
C LYS A 121 -12.83 -4.38 -0.69
N LEU A 122 -12.47 -3.11 -0.53
CA LEU A 122 -13.28 -2.00 -1.03
C LEU A 122 -13.50 -2.10 -2.54
N ARG A 123 -12.46 -2.49 -3.30
CA ARG A 123 -12.57 -2.64 -4.74
C ARG A 123 -13.29 -3.94 -5.13
N CYS A 124 -13.09 -5.03 -4.40
CA CYS A 124 -13.84 -6.26 -4.58
C CYS A 124 -15.36 -6.02 -4.41
N ASP A 125 -15.74 -5.35 -3.33
CA ASP A 125 -17.14 -5.02 -3.06
C ASP A 125 -17.77 -4.16 -4.19
N LEU A 126 -16.99 -3.25 -4.81
CA LEU A 126 -17.46 -2.41 -5.92
C LEU A 126 -17.88 -3.22 -7.15
N TYR A 127 -17.29 -4.38 -7.36
CA TYR A 127 -17.63 -5.29 -8.47
C TYR A 127 -18.56 -6.44 -8.05
N GLY A 128 -19.14 -6.37 -6.85
CA GLY A 128 -20.06 -7.41 -6.34
C GLY A 128 -19.35 -8.72 -5.97
N GLY A 129 -18.01 -8.70 -5.87
CA GLY A 129 -17.22 -9.84 -5.45
C GLY A 129 -17.32 -10.10 -3.94
N LYS A 130 -16.87 -11.28 -3.52
CA LYS A 130 -16.80 -11.71 -2.13
C LYS A 130 -15.35 -11.86 -1.70
N VAL A 131 -14.99 -11.26 -0.56
CA VAL A 131 -13.66 -11.43 0.02
C VAL A 131 -13.61 -12.65 0.91
N VAL A 132 -12.70 -13.56 0.60
CA VAL A 132 -12.30 -14.69 1.45
C VAL A 132 -11.02 -14.27 2.20
N SER A 133 -11.15 -14.08 3.51
CA SER A 133 -10.05 -13.64 4.36
C SER A 133 -9.39 -14.81 5.04
N VAL A 134 -8.10 -15.02 4.75
CA VAL A 134 -7.25 -16.01 5.44
C VAL A 134 -6.44 -15.25 6.50
N PRO A 135 -6.63 -15.51 7.80
CA PRO A 135 -5.86 -14.82 8.83
C PRO A 135 -4.39 -15.22 8.80
N MET A 136 -3.49 -14.25 9.04
CA MET A 136 -2.12 -14.58 9.40
C MET A 136 -2.09 -15.29 10.76
N GLU A 137 -1.15 -16.18 10.95
CA GLU A 137 -0.87 -16.75 12.26
C GLU A 137 -0.21 -15.69 13.15
N TYR A 138 -0.68 -15.57 14.39
CA TYR A 138 -0.01 -14.79 15.42
C TYR A 138 0.72 -15.73 16.38
N LYS A 139 2.05 -15.74 16.31
CA LYS A 139 2.89 -16.62 17.13
C LYS A 139 4.16 -15.89 17.56
N ASP A 140 4.54 -16.05 18.82
CA ASP A 140 5.75 -15.45 19.40
C ASP A 140 5.89 -13.96 19.10
N HIS A 141 4.78 -13.22 19.26
CA HIS A 141 4.68 -11.78 18.97
C HIS A 141 5.00 -11.40 17.51
N LYS A 142 4.77 -12.32 16.57
CA LYS A 142 4.97 -12.11 15.13
C LYS A 142 3.72 -12.45 14.35
N MET A 143 3.52 -11.73 13.27
CA MET A 143 2.51 -12.05 12.26
C MET A 143 3.17 -12.88 11.17
N ILE A 144 2.67 -14.08 10.94
CA ILE A 144 3.22 -15.05 9.98
C ILE A 144 2.19 -15.29 8.89
N TYR A 145 2.60 -15.19 7.63
CA TYR A 145 1.75 -15.54 6.49
C TYR A 145 1.39 -17.02 6.52
N ASP A 146 0.19 -17.35 6.07
CA ASP A 146 -0.32 -18.71 5.93
C ASP A 146 -0.60 -19.02 4.45
N PRO A 147 0.43 -19.35 3.66
CA PRO A 147 0.26 -19.72 2.26
C PRO A 147 -0.55 -21.00 2.07
N ASP A 148 -0.44 -21.97 2.96
CA ASP A 148 -1.19 -23.23 2.89
C ASP A 148 -2.67 -22.99 3.17
N GLY A 149 -3.02 -22.09 4.10
CA GLY A 149 -4.37 -21.62 4.33
C GLY A 149 -4.96 -20.90 3.12
N ILE A 150 -4.17 -20.12 2.39
CA ILE A 150 -4.58 -19.50 1.13
C ILE A 150 -4.92 -20.57 0.10
N ILE A 151 -4.06 -21.58 -0.06
CA ILE A 151 -4.28 -22.68 -1.02
C ILE A 151 -5.54 -23.46 -0.67
N LYS A 152 -5.76 -23.77 0.61
CA LYS A 152 -6.96 -24.46 1.10
C LYS A 152 -8.25 -23.66 0.93
N ALA A 153 -8.16 -22.33 0.92
CA ALA A 153 -9.31 -21.45 0.77
C ALA A 153 -9.78 -21.31 -0.69
N VAL A 154 -9.05 -21.85 -1.66
CA VAL A 154 -9.41 -21.79 -3.08
C VAL A 154 -10.67 -22.62 -3.35
N THR A 155 -11.61 -22.02 -4.06
CA THR A 155 -12.85 -22.66 -4.54
C THR A 155 -13.01 -22.47 -6.06
N GLY A 156 -14.02 -23.09 -6.65
CA GLY A 156 -14.36 -22.86 -8.07
C GLY A 156 -14.79 -21.41 -8.39
N LYS A 157 -15.07 -20.59 -7.37
CA LYS A 157 -15.42 -19.16 -7.51
C LYS A 157 -14.22 -18.23 -7.33
N THR A 158 -13.07 -18.72 -6.92
CA THR A 158 -11.88 -17.91 -6.70
C THR A 158 -11.34 -17.41 -8.03
N LYS A 159 -11.31 -16.10 -8.23
CA LYS A 159 -10.82 -15.43 -9.44
C LYS A 159 -9.53 -14.65 -9.22
N VAL A 160 -9.26 -14.21 -7.99
CA VAL A 160 -8.07 -13.42 -7.69
C VAL A 160 -7.55 -13.80 -6.31
N ILE A 161 -6.23 -13.87 -6.18
CA ILE A 161 -5.53 -13.92 -4.91
C ILE A 161 -4.70 -12.64 -4.80
N VAL A 162 -4.70 -11.96 -3.62
CA VAL A 162 -3.92 -10.75 -3.40
C VAL A 162 -3.14 -10.81 -2.09
N ILE A 163 -1.83 -10.56 -2.18
CA ILE A 163 -0.91 -10.51 -1.04
C ILE A 163 0.01 -9.28 -1.17
N ALA A 164 0.11 -8.49 -0.11
CA ALA A 164 1.09 -7.42 -0.03
C ALA A 164 2.42 -7.95 0.51
N ASN A 165 3.55 -7.56 -0.08
CA ASN A 165 4.87 -7.95 0.37
C ASN A 165 5.92 -6.84 0.12
N PRO A 166 6.28 -6.06 1.15
CA PRO A 166 5.87 -6.09 2.58
C PRO A 166 4.39 -5.80 2.85
N ASN A 167 3.83 -6.44 3.89
CA ASN A 167 2.43 -6.28 4.23
C ASN A 167 2.12 -4.97 4.97
N ASN A 168 0.96 -4.41 4.71
CA ASN A 168 0.37 -3.31 5.45
C ASN A 168 -0.88 -3.82 6.19
N PRO A 169 -0.95 -3.80 7.55
CA PRO A 169 -0.18 -2.92 8.45
C PRO A 169 1.02 -3.58 9.16
N THR A 170 1.30 -4.85 8.97
CA THR A 170 2.20 -5.61 9.84
C THR A 170 3.70 -5.43 9.53
N GLY A 171 4.05 -4.93 8.34
CA GLY A 171 5.44 -4.68 7.94
C GLY A 171 6.28 -5.92 7.65
N ASN A 172 5.73 -7.13 7.88
CA ASN A 172 6.42 -8.39 7.66
C ASN A 172 6.60 -8.70 6.16
N PHE A 173 7.48 -9.67 5.89
CA PHE A 173 7.89 -10.06 4.56
C PHE A 173 7.87 -11.59 4.44
N MET A 174 7.30 -12.11 3.35
CA MET A 174 7.24 -13.54 3.04
C MET A 174 8.27 -13.90 1.97
N ASP A 175 8.89 -15.08 2.12
CA ASP A 175 9.90 -15.55 1.18
C ASP A 175 9.31 -15.99 -0.15
N GLU A 176 10.11 -15.90 -1.22
CA GLU A 176 9.72 -16.21 -2.59
C GLU A 176 9.13 -17.60 -2.78
N LYS A 177 9.71 -18.63 -2.11
CA LYS A 177 9.26 -20.02 -2.24
C LYS A 177 7.76 -20.20 -1.94
N GLU A 178 7.23 -19.40 -1.01
CA GLU A 178 5.81 -19.45 -0.65
C GLU A 178 4.94 -18.79 -1.72
N PHE A 179 5.45 -17.73 -2.38
CA PHE A 179 4.77 -17.11 -3.53
C PHE A 179 4.73 -18.04 -4.73
N VAL A 180 5.75 -18.86 -4.94
CA VAL A 180 5.79 -19.86 -6.02
C VAL A 180 4.67 -20.87 -5.87
N LYS A 181 4.43 -21.41 -4.67
CA LYS A 181 3.31 -22.35 -4.40
C LYS A 181 1.97 -21.76 -4.81
N ILE A 182 1.73 -20.49 -4.53
CA ILE A 182 0.48 -19.80 -4.87
C ILE A 182 0.42 -19.50 -6.38
N ALA A 183 1.52 -19.10 -7.00
CA ALA A 183 1.58 -18.83 -8.43
C ALA A 183 1.27 -20.10 -9.27
N GLU A 184 1.66 -21.28 -8.80
CA GLU A 184 1.40 -22.58 -9.44
C GLU A 184 -0.08 -22.97 -9.49
N LEU A 185 -0.95 -22.30 -8.72
CA LEU A 185 -2.40 -22.50 -8.82
C LEU A 185 -3.00 -22.00 -10.16
N GLY A 186 -2.28 -21.17 -10.92
CA GLY A 186 -2.74 -20.62 -12.19
C GLY A 186 -3.83 -19.55 -12.07
N ILE A 187 -4.27 -19.21 -10.85
CA ILE A 187 -5.26 -18.14 -10.56
C ILE A 187 -4.58 -16.80 -10.66
N PRO A 188 -5.21 -15.71 -11.19
CA PRO A 188 -4.68 -14.36 -11.17
C PRO A 188 -4.18 -13.98 -9.78
N PHE A 189 -2.87 -13.75 -9.66
CA PHE A 189 -2.19 -13.55 -8.38
C PHE A 189 -1.53 -12.20 -8.33
N ILE A 190 -2.09 -11.31 -7.49
CA ILE A 190 -1.58 -9.95 -7.29
C ILE A 190 -0.58 -9.96 -6.13
N ILE A 191 0.63 -9.51 -6.40
CA ILE A 191 1.67 -9.25 -5.42
C ILE A 191 1.82 -7.74 -5.28
N ASP A 192 1.32 -7.17 -4.17
CA ASP A 192 1.41 -5.73 -3.93
C ASP A 192 2.76 -5.38 -3.29
N GLU A 193 3.64 -4.82 -4.09
CA GLU A 193 4.99 -4.39 -3.72
C GLU A 193 5.06 -2.89 -3.39
N ALA A 194 4.02 -2.28 -2.82
CA ALA A 194 3.98 -0.85 -2.50
C ALA A 194 5.13 -0.37 -1.59
N TYR A 195 5.79 -1.28 -0.87
CA TYR A 195 6.88 -0.98 0.07
C TYR A 195 8.19 -1.68 -0.26
N ILE A 196 8.31 -2.29 -1.44
CA ILE A 196 9.44 -3.15 -1.80
C ILE A 196 10.80 -2.43 -1.76
N GLU A 197 10.84 -1.13 -2.05
CA GLU A 197 12.06 -0.35 -2.01
C GLU A 197 12.71 -0.39 -0.62
N TYR A 198 11.92 -0.36 0.45
CA TYR A 198 12.40 -0.42 1.83
C TYR A 198 12.92 -1.81 2.22
N ALA A 199 12.32 -2.86 1.68
CA ALA A 199 12.80 -4.24 1.84
C ALA A 199 14.03 -4.54 0.98
N GLY A 200 14.26 -3.75 -0.07
CA GLY A 200 15.32 -3.88 -1.07
C GLY A 200 14.83 -4.47 -2.39
N LEU A 201 15.01 -3.75 -3.48
CA LEU A 201 14.51 -4.11 -4.81
C LEU A 201 14.99 -5.48 -5.32
N LYS A 202 16.14 -5.98 -4.82
CA LYS A 202 16.62 -7.33 -5.15
C LYS A 202 15.70 -8.45 -4.64
N LYS A 203 14.83 -8.14 -3.66
CA LYS A 203 13.83 -9.06 -3.11
C LYS A 203 12.50 -9.04 -3.85
N SER A 204 12.38 -8.20 -4.89
CA SER A 204 11.18 -8.11 -5.69
C SER A 204 10.85 -9.44 -6.37
N LEU A 205 9.57 -9.75 -6.40
CA LEU A 205 9.00 -10.93 -7.03
C LEU A 205 8.64 -10.72 -8.50
N VAL A 206 9.02 -9.58 -9.09
CA VAL A 206 8.78 -9.29 -10.51
C VAL A 206 9.33 -10.36 -11.46
N LYS A 207 10.37 -11.09 -11.03
CA LYS A 207 10.89 -12.23 -11.80
C LYS A 207 9.87 -13.34 -12.00
N LEU A 208 8.88 -13.49 -11.11
CA LEU A 208 7.80 -14.46 -11.27
C LEU A 208 6.86 -14.12 -12.43
N VAL A 209 6.74 -12.83 -12.80
CA VAL A 209 5.97 -12.39 -13.98
C VAL A 209 6.50 -13.04 -15.27
N LYS A 210 7.81 -13.31 -15.34
CA LYS A 210 8.42 -13.97 -16.51
C LYS A 210 8.14 -15.47 -16.57
N LYS A 211 7.87 -16.09 -15.42
CA LYS A 211 7.70 -17.53 -15.28
C LYS A 211 6.21 -17.93 -15.25
N TYR A 212 5.37 -17.10 -14.65
CA TYR A 212 3.95 -17.38 -14.41
C TYR A 212 3.08 -16.27 -15.01
N LYS A 213 2.30 -16.56 -16.05
CA LYS A 213 1.43 -15.59 -16.73
C LYS A 213 0.34 -14.99 -15.83
N ASN A 214 -0.07 -15.71 -14.80
CA ASN A 214 -1.08 -15.29 -13.84
C ASN A 214 -0.54 -14.33 -12.76
N VAL A 215 0.77 -14.10 -12.67
CA VAL A 215 1.36 -13.20 -11.67
C VAL A 215 1.33 -11.76 -12.14
N ILE A 216 0.79 -10.89 -11.28
CA ILE A 216 0.70 -9.44 -11.48
C ILE A 216 1.39 -8.78 -10.29
N VAL A 217 2.46 -8.01 -10.54
CA VAL A 217 3.12 -7.21 -9.50
C VAL A 217 2.64 -5.78 -9.57
N THR A 218 2.17 -5.22 -8.45
CA THR A 218 1.75 -3.81 -8.37
C THR A 218 2.74 -2.98 -7.56
N ARG A 219 2.98 -1.73 -7.97
CA ARG A 219 3.87 -0.79 -7.29
C ARG A 219 3.32 0.64 -7.30
N THR A 220 3.84 1.48 -6.44
CA THR A 220 3.47 2.89 -6.35
C THR A 220 4.68 3.76 -6.06
N MET A 221 4.66 4.99 -6.54
CA MET A 221 5.67 5.99 -6.16
C MET A 221 5.23 6.86 -4.98
N SER A 222 4.10 6.52 -4.34
CA SER A 222 3.57 7.26 -3.19
C SER A 222 4.44 7.12 -1.92
N LYS A 223 5.30 6.09 -1.81
CA LYS A 223 6.02 5.72 -0.60
C LYS A 223 7.50 6.13 -0.66
N ALA A 224 8.38 5.24 -1.10
CA ALA A 224 9.83 5.48 -1.11
C ALA A 224 10.24 6.67 -2.00
N TYR A 225 9.54 6.90 -3.08
CA TYR A 225 9.80 8.03 -3.98
C TYR A 225 9.25 9.37 -3.47
N GLY A 226 8.37 9.39 -2.45
CA GLY A 226 7.82 10.61 -1.88
C GLY A 226 6.84 11.37 -2.79
N LEU A 227 6.16 10.67 -3.71
CA LEU A 227 5.27 11.27 -4.71
C LEU A 227 3.79 10.96 -4.46
N ALA A 228 3.38 10.84 -3.19
CA ALA A 228 2.01 10.49 -2.82
C ALA A 228 0.95 11.42 -3.44
N GLY A 229 1.23 12.74 -3.48
CA GLY A 229 0.32 13.75 -4.04
C GLY A 229 0.19 13.68 -5.57
N LEU A 230 1.16 13.11 -6.27
CA LEU A 230 1.14 12.98 -7.73
C LEU A 230 0.35 11.77 -8.22
N ARG A 231 -0.05 10.87 -7.33
CA ARG A 231 -0.89 9.74 -7.68
C ARG A 231 -0.33 8.87 -8.81
N PHE A 232 0.88 8.35 -8.68
CA PHE A 232 1.47 7.44 -9.66
C PHE A 232 1.61 6.02 -9.11
N GLY A 233 1.06 5.05 -9.85
CA GLY A 233 1.21 3.62 -9.63
C GLY A 233 1.28 2.88 -10.96
N TYR A 234 1.73 1.63 -10.90
CA TYR A 234 1.83 0.79 -12.08
C TYR A 234 1.74 -0.68 -11.71
N LEU A 235 1.39 -1.50 -12.68
CA LEU A 235 1.53 -2.95 -12.60
C LEU A 235 2.54 -3.44 -13.65
N LEU A 236 3.06 -4.62 -13.36
CA LEU A 236 3.97 -5.41 -14.19
C LEU A 236 3.34 -6.80 -14.36
N ALA A 237 3.09 -7.23 -15.57
CA ALA A 237 2.43 -8.50 -15.86
C ALA A 237 2.92 -9.08 -17.21
N ASP A 238 2.50 -10.31 -17.51
CA ASP A 238 2.58 -10.84 -18.88
C ASP A 238 1.87 -9.88 -19.84
N SER A 239 2.38 -9.76 -21.08
CA SER A 239 1.87 -8.78 -22.05
C SER A 239 0.41 -9.02 -22.45
N GLU A 240 -0.04 -10.28 -22.48
CA GLU A 240 -1.43 -10.62 -22.75
C GLU A 240 -2.34 -10.10 -21.62
N VAL A 241 -1.99 -10.38 -20.36
CA VAL A 241 -2.72 -9.91 -19.17
C VAL A 241 -2.71 -8.38 -19.10
N ALA A 242 -1.55 -7.76 -19.27
CA ALA A 242 -1.41 -6.30 -19.29
C ALA A 242 -2.23 -5.64 -20.39
N SER A 243 -2.32 -6.24 -21.57
CA SER A 243 -3.16 -5.78 -22.69
C SER A 243 -4.64 -5.76 -22.32
N LYS A 244 -5.15 -6.84 -21.69
CA LYS A 244 -6.57 -6.91 -21.26
C LYS A 244 -6.89 -5.88 -20.18
N ILE A 245 -5.98 -5.68 -19.22
CA ILE A 245 -6.14 -4.65 -18.20
C ILE A 245 -6.06 -3.25 -18.83
N SER A 246 -5.14 -3.02 -19.78
CA SER A 246 -5.03 -1.75 -20.51
C SER A 246 -6.31 -1.39 -21.29
N ALA A 247 -7.03 -2.37 -21.80
CA ALA A 247 -8.29 -2.14 -22.51
C ALA A 247 -9.39 -1.56 -21.63
N THR A 248 -9.26 -1.61 -20.29
CA THR A 248 -10.22 -1.03 -19.34
C THR A 248 -9.84 0.36 -18.86
N LEU A 249 -8.71 0.91 -19.32
CA LEU A 249 -8.25 2.25 -18.94
C LEU A 249 -9.20 3.33 -19.45
N LEU A 250 -9.38 4.35 -18.63
CA LEU A 250 -9.89 5.62 -19.15
C LEU A 250 -8.82 6.24 -20.05
N PRO A 251 -9.20 6.84 -21.19
CA PRO A 251 -8.25 7.54 -22.04
C PRO A 251 -7.44 8.57 -21.24
N TRP A 252 -6.11 8.55 -21.41
CA TRP A 252 -5.19 9.49 -20.73
C TRP A 252 -5.31 9.52 -19.20
N ASN A 253 -5.55 8.40 -18.58
CA ASN A 253 -5.79 8.29 -17.13
C ASN A 253 -4.70 8.90 -16.25
N VAL A 254 -3.42 8.89 -16.65
CA VAL A 254 -2.32 9.50 -15.90
C VAL A 254 -1.83 10.77 -16.59
N GLY A 255 -1.86 11.89 -15.87
CA GLY A 255 -1.51 13.21 -16.41
C GLY A 255 -0.04 13.37 -16.74
N THR A 256 0.27 14.26 -17.69
CA THR A 256 1.62 14.58 -18.19
C THR A 256 2.60 14.91 -17.05
N ILE A 257 2.23 15.81 -16.16
CA ILE A 257 3.08 16.25 -15.03
C ILE A 257 3.46 15.05 -14.16
N THR A 258 2.47 14.21 -13.84
CA THR A 258 2.66 13.00 -13.02
C THR A 258 3.65 12.04 -13.67
N MET A 259 3.48 11.73 -14.96
CA MET A 259 4.36 10.78 -15.66
C MET A 259 5.81 11.26 -15.75
N TRP A 260 6.03 12.52 -16.10
CA TRP A 260 7.38 13.06 -16.20
C TRP A 260 8.05 13.23 -14.84
N ALA A 261 7.31 13.64 -13.81
CA ALA A 261 7.82 13.66 -12.45
C ALA A 261 8.18 12.26 -11.95
N ALA A 262 7.35 11.26 -12.25
CA ALA A 262 7.62 9.86 -11.94
C ALA A 262 8.86 9.34 -12.69
N LEU A 263 9.00 9.62 -13.98
CA LEU A 263 10.18 9.25 -14.76
C LEU A 263 11.46 9.85 -14.16
N THR A 264 11.44 11.14 -13.82
CA THR A 264 12.58 11.81 -13.16
C THR A 264 12.87 11.18 -11.79
N GLY A 265 11.83 10.82 -11.03
CA GLY A 265 11.98 10.10 -9.75
C GLY A 265 12.61 8.72 -9.91
N LEU A 266 12.25 7.97 -10.97
CA LEU A 266 12.89 6.68 -11.31
C LEU A 266 14.37 6.84 -11.68
N GLU A 267 14.76 7.96 -12.24
CA GLU A 267 16.15 8.25 -12.58
C GLU A 267 16.98 8.73 -11.39
N ASP A 268 16.34 9.24 -10.34
CA ASP A 268 16.99 9.71 -9.11
C ASP A 268 17.31 8.57 -8.13
N GLN A 269 18.09 7.59 -8.58
CA GLN A 269 18.44 6.40 -7.78
C GLN A 269 19.23 6.75 -6.52
N LYS A 270 20.05 7.81 -6.56
CA LYS A 270 20.78 8.30 -5.36
C LYS A 270 19.83 8.85 -4.32
N GLY A 271 18.86 9.66 -4.74
CA GLY A 271 17.83 10.20 -3.83
C GLY A 271 16.94 9.10 -3.26
N LEU A 272 16.57 8.10 -4.07
CA LEU A 272 15.84 6.93 -3.59
C LEU A 272 16.62 6.18 -2.50
N ALA A 273 17.90 5.85 -2.77
CA ALA A 273 18.75 5.14 -1.83
C ALA A 273 18.90 5.89 -0.50
N GLN A 274 19.04 7.23 -0.54
CA GLN A 274 19.10 8.07 0.65
C GLN A 274 17.80 8.03 1.46
N ARG A 275 16.63 8.12 0.82
CA ARG A 275 15.32 8.02 1.46
C ARG A 275 15.10 6.65 2.12
N VAL A 276 15.46 5.59 1.41
CA VAL A 276 15.34 4.22 1.92
C VAL A 276 16.24 4.02 3.13
N LYS A 277 17.51 4.45 3.04
CA LYS A 277 18.45 4.36 4.18
C LYS A 277 17.93 5.15 5.38
N PHE A 278 17.52 6.40 5.17
CA PHE A 278 16.96 7.24 6.23
C PHE A 278 15.77 6.56 6.91
N ASN A 279 14.82 6.07 6.12
CA ASN A 279 13.64 5.36 6.65
C ASN A 279 14.04 4.16 7.51
N ASN A 280 14.93 3.30 7.00
CA ASN A 280 15.30 2.08 7.69
C ASN A 280 16.07 2.36 8.97
N ASP A 281 16.96 3.37 8.98
CA ASP A 281 17.67 3.82 10.19
C ASP A 281 16.67 4.37 11.23
N GLN A 282 15.67 5.14 10.80
CA GLN A 282 14.66 5.71 11.70
C GLN A 282 13.66 4.66 12.20
N ALA A 283 13.29 3.69 11.38
CA ALA A 283 12.46 2.56 11.80
C ALA A 283 13.16 1.76 12.92
N ALA A 284 14.42 1.39 12.71
CA ALA A 284 15.23 0.69 13.72
C ALA A 284 15.38 1.51 15.00
N PHE A 285 15.53 2.82 14.90
CA PHE A 285 15.59 3.71 16.06
C PHE A 285 14.26 3.72 16.85
N ILE A 286 13.12 3.83 16.16
CA ILE A 286 11.79 3.79 16.82
C ILE A 286 11.56 2.43 17.45
N GLU A 287 11.84 1.32 16.75
CA GLU A 287 11.69 -0.04 17.26
C GLU A 287 12.52 -0.23 18.55
N LYS A 288 13.79 0.16 18.52
CA LYS A 288 14.69 0.08 19.68
C LYS A 288 14.18 0.89 20.89
N GLU A 289 13.73 2.12 20.68
CA GLU A 289 13.30 3.00 21.78
C GLU A 289 11.93 2.60 22.34
N MET A 290 10.99 2.17 21.50
CA MET A 290 9.69 1.67 21.93
C MET A 290 9.82 0.32 22.67
N GLY A 291 10.77 -0.52 22.28
CA GLY A 291 11.04 -1.81 22.96
C GLY A 291 11.54 -1.66 24.40
N LYS A 292 11.92 -0.45 24.83
CA LYS A 292 12.25 -0.15 26.23
C LYS A 292 11.02 0.09 27.11
N ILE A 293 9.84 0.24 26.50
CA ILE A 293 8.59 0.45 27.23
C ILE A 293 7.98 -0.93 27.57
N PRO A 294 7.84 -1.28 28.87
CA PRO A 294 7.31 -2.57 29.26
C PRO A 294 5.90 -2.81 28.71
N GLY A 295 5.62 -4.01 28.23
CA GLY A 295 4.32 -4.41 27.71
C GLY A 295 4.00 -3.95 26.27
N ILE A 296 4.94 -3.26 25.60
CA ILE A 296 4.80 -2.97 24.17
C ILE A 296 5.38 -4.10 23.32
N ILE A 297 4.53 -4.66 22.48
CA ILE A 297 4.95 -5.61 21.44
C ILE A 297 5.21 -4.84 20.16
N ILE A 298 6.32 -5.12 19.49
CA ILE A 298 6.75 -4.48 18.25
C ILE A 298 6.67 -5.49 17.12
N PHE A 299 6.05 -5.10 16.00
CA PHE A 299 6.12 -5.88 14.77
C PHE A 299 7.23 -5.31 13.87
N PRO A 300 8.38 -5.99 13.76
CA PRO A 300 9.51 -5.49 12.98
C PRO A 300 9.13 -5.24 11.53
N THR A 301 9.49 -4.07 11.01
CA THR A 301 9.01 -3.62 9.71
C THR A 301 10.03 -3.72 8.58
N ARG A 302 9.51 -3.91 7.36
CA ARG A 302 10.22 -3.72 6.09
C ARG A 302 9.55 -2.63 5.24
N ALA A 303 8.87 -1.67 5.91
CA ALA A 303 8.12 -0.60 5.27
C ALA A 303 8.46 0.77 5.91
N ASN A 304 7.66 1.80 5.65
CA ASN A 304 7.85 3.12 6.25
C ASN A 304 6.90 3.42 7.41
N TYR A 305 6.60 2.43 8.18
CA TYR A 305 5.81 2.51 9.42
C TYR A 305 6.22 1.37 10.36
N VAL A 306 5.88 1.51 11.63
CA VAL A 306 6.00 0.45 12.63
C VAL A 306 4.62 0.22 13.26
N LEU A 307 4.23 -1.03 13.40
CA LEU A 307 3.03 -1.46 14.10
C LEU A 307 3.40 -1.90 15.51
N PHE A 308 2.56 -1.55 16.48
CA PHE A 308 2.70 -1.88 17.88
C PHE A 308 1.42 -2.49 18.43
N ASP A 309 1.58 -3.36 19.43
CA ASP A 309 0.50 -3.78 20.30
C ASP A 309 0.83 -3.37 21.75
N ALA A 310 -0.01 -2.53 22.31
CA ALA A 310 0.07 -2.06 23.70
C ALA A 310 -0.89 -2.80 24.62
N GLY A 311 -1.57 -3.85 24.19
CA GLY A 311 -2.62 -4.52 24.95
C GLY A 311 -2.16 -5.02 26.31
N ALA A 312 -0.93 -5.53 26.43
CA ALA A 312 -0.36 -5.97 27.70
C ALA A 312 -0.16 -4.82 28.72
N THR A 313 -0.19 -3.56 28.28
CA THR A 313 -0.16 -2.38 29.18
C THR A 313 -1.53 -2.01 29.76
N GLY A 314 -2.61 -2.68 29.32
CA GLY A 314 -3.99 -2.30 29.64
C GLY A 314 -4.49 -1.03 28.94
N LYS A 315 -3.70 -0.42 28.05
CA LYS A 315 -4.08 0.80 27.30
C LYS A 315 -4.72 0.45 25.96
N LYS A 316 -5.78 1.16 25.61
CA LYS A 316 -6.49 1.00 24.33
C LYS A 316 -5.89 1.89 23.25
N SER A 317 -5.99 1.44 22.02
CA SER A 317 -5.55 2.23 20.85
C SER A 317 -6.18 3.63 20.83
N GLU A 318 -7.48 3.74 21.15
CA GLU A 318 -8.20 5.01 21.17
C GLU A 318 -7.58 6.03 22.12
N ASP A 319 -7.17 5.60 23.32
CA ASP A 319 -6.55 6.46 24.33
C ASP A 319 -5.16 6.93 23.86
N ILE A 320 -4.38 6.03 23.24
CA ILE A 320 -3.08 6.34 22.69
C ILE A 320 -3.20 7.39 21.57
N LEU A 321 -4.14 7.19 20.65
CA LEU A 321 -4.38 8.11 19.55
C LEU A 321 -4.84 9.48 20.04
N ALA A 322 -5.79 9.51 20.96
CA ALA A 322 -6.32 10.74 21.54
C ALA A 322 -5.22 11.54 22.26
N TYR A 323 -4.38 10.85 23.06
CA TYR A 323 -3.25 11.49 23.72
C TYR A 323 -2.22 12.03 22.74
N ALA A 324 -1.82 11.23 21.74
CA ALA A 324 -0.89 11.66 20.71
C ALA A 324 -1.41 12.89 19.96
N GLN A 325 -2.70 12.89 19.59
CA GLN A 325 -3.33 14.03 18.90
C GLN A 325 -3.32 15.30 19.78
N LYS A 326 -3.61 15.20 21.08
CA LYS A 326 -3.49 16.31 22.04
C LYS A 326 -2.06 16.87 22.11
N LYS A 327 -1.05 16.01 21.85
CA LYS A 327 0.38 16.38 21.83
C LYS A 327 0.88 16.78 20.44
N GLY A 328 -0.01 16.93 19.47
CA GLY A 328 0.33 17.43 18.13
C GLY A 328 0.66 16.35 17.11
N ILE A 329 0.40 15.06 17.37
CA ILE A 329 0.75 13.95 16.45
C ILE A 329 -0.51 13.20 16.04
N ILE A 330 -0.71 12.99 14.74
CA ILE A 330 -1.76 12.10 14.23
C ILE A 330 -1.16 10.73 13.98
N LEU A 331 -1.67 9.71 14.67
CA LEU A 331 -1.33 8.30 14.50
C LEU A 331 -2.47 7.54 13.81
N ARG A 332 -2.24 6.26 13.49
CA ARG A 332 -3.22 5.35 12.94
C ARG A 332 -3.55 4.24 13.94
N GLY A 333 -4.83 4.14 14.35
CA GLY A 333 -5.33 2.95 15.03
C GLY A 333 -5.51 1.80 14.04
N GLU A 334 -5.18 0.61 14.46
CA GLU A 334 -5.47 -0.60 13.72
C GLU A 334 -6.41 -1.46 14.56
N LYS A 335 -7.49 -1.96 13.95
CA LYS A 335 -8.40 -2.85 14.66
C LYS A 335 -7.69 -4.18 14.91
N ALA A 336 -7.55 -4.51 16.19
CA ALA A 336 -7.00 -5.80 16.60
C ALA A 336 -7.87 -6.93 16.06
N LYS A 337 -7.24 -7.89 15.44
CA LYS A 337 -7.86 -9.16 15.05
C LYS A 337 -7.41 -10.32 15.96
N HIS A 338 -6.61 -10.01 16.99
CA HIS A 338 -5.99 -11.00 17.87
C HIS A 338 -6.16 -10.66 19.36
N GLY A 339 -7.36 -10.19 19.74
CA GLY A 339 -7.76 -10.09 21.16
C GLY A 339 -7.26 -8.90 21.95
N SER A 340 -6.44 -8.00 21.35
CA SER A 340 -5.98 -6.78 22.00
C SER A 340 -6.54 -5.52 21.33
N ASP A 341 -7.07 -4.59 22.13
CA ASP A 341 -7.51 -3.26 21.67
C ASP A 341 -6.36 -2.24 21.62
N GLY A 342 -5.12 -2.68 21.85
CA GLY A 342 -3.94 -1.82 21.97
C GLY A 342 -3.17 -1.56 20.67
N TRP A 343 -3.67 -1.98 19.50
CA TRP A 343 -2.93 -1.88 18.23
C TRP A 343 -2.94 -0.46 17.67
N PHE A 344 -1.74 0.04 17.39
CA PHE A 344 -1.57 1.31 16.70
C PHE A 344 -0.33 1.29 15.79
N ARG A 345 -0.34 2.13 14.77
CA ARG A 345 0.73 2.22 13.79
C ARG A 345 1.24 3.66 13.71
N VAL A 346 2.55 3.82 13.62
CA VAL A 346 3.21 5.09 13.36
C VAL A 346 3.92 5.07 12.01
N THR A 347 3.70 6.09 11.19
CA THR A 347 4.51 6.32 9.99
C THR A 347 5.87 6.89 10.40
N ILE A 348 6.94 6.46 9.73
CA ILE A 348 8.27 7.03 9.94
C ILE A 348 8.29 8.47 9.46
N GLY A 349 8.45 9.40 10.39
CA GLY A 349 8.53 10.84 10.16
C GLY A 349 9.97 11.35 10.02
N SER A 350 10.15 12.69 10.05
CA SER A 350 11.45 13.32 10.19
C SER A 350 12.13 12.90 11.51
N LYS A 351 13.41 13.23 11.66
CA LYS A 351 14.11 12.95 12.94
C LYS A 351 13.43 13.64 14.13
N GLU A 352 12.96 14.86 13.93
CA GLU A 352 12.27 15.67 14.92
C GLU A 352 10.91 15.06 15.27
N GLU A 353 10.13 14.65 14.28
CA GLU A 353 8.84 13.99 14.46
C GLU A 353 8.98 12.65 15.19
N ASN A 354 9.99 11.85 14.83
CA ASN A 354 10.26 10.57 15.48
C ASN A 354 10.67 10.74 16.95
N LYS A 355 11.50 11.76 17.26
CA LYS A 355 11.85 12.12 18.65
C LYS A 355 10.63 12.60 19.44
N LEU A 356 9.78 13.44 18.82
CA LEU A 356 8.55 13.90 19.44
C LEU A 356 7.61 12.73 19.74
N PHE A 357 7.40 11.83 18.77
CA PHE A 357 6.62 10.61 18.96
C PHE A 357 7.12 9.79 20.15
N LEU A 358 8.41 9.51 20.20
CA LEU A 358 9.00 8.72 21.30
C LEU A 358 8.85 9.41 22.66
N LYS A 359 9.01 10.75 22.71
CA LYS A 359 8.78 11.52 23.93
C LYS A 359 7.32 11.37 24.39
N VAL A 360 6.36 11.56 23.49
CA VAL A 360 4.92 11.46 23.77
C VAL A 360 4.54 10.05 24.24
N MET A 361 5.10 9.01 23.61
CA MET A 361 4.84 7.62 24.04
C MET A 361 5.43 7.32 25.42
N LYS A 362 6.66 7.74 25.69
CA LYS A 362 7.29 7.60 27.02
C LYS A 362 6.49 8.34 28.11
N GLU A 363 5.97 9.54 27.83
CA GLU A 363 5.10 10.26 28.74
C GLU A 363 3.76 9.53 28.97
N PHE A 364 3.17 8.95 27.94
CA PHE A 364 1.89 8.26 28.02
C PHE A 364 1.99 6.96 28.84
N PHE A 365 2.97 6.11 28.51
CA PHE A 365 3.15 4.81 29.15
C PHE A 365 3.88 4.90 30.49
N GLY A 366 4.63 5.97 30.76
CA GLY A 366 5.31 6.21 32.04
C GLY A 366 4.43 6.80 33.12
N LYS A 367 3.20 7.20 32.82
CA LYS A 367 2.21 7.64 33.82
C LYS A 367 1.60 6.40 34.47
N LYS A 368 1.89 6.24 35.79
CA LYS A 368 1.21 5.28 36.67
C LYS A 368 -0.26 5.66 36.88
#